data_f9e8de828f88f150b2862cfc39023db7
#
_entry.id   f9e8de828f88f150b2862cfc39023db7
#
_cell.length_a   1.000
_cell.length_b   1.000
_cell.length_c   1.000
_cell.angle_alpha   90.00
_cell.angle_beta   90.00
_cell.angle_gamma   90.00
#
_symmetry.space_group_name_H-M   'P 1'
#
loop_
_entity.id
_entity.type
_entity.pdbx_description
1 polymer ?
#
loop_
_entity_poly.entity_id
_entity_poly.type
_entity_poly.pdbx_seq_one_letter_code
_entity_poly.pdbx_strand_id
1 'polypeptide(L)'
;MDKSKIKSLAIGHFDGIHLGHKALFSHCLDGGVLVIENDGLKLTPKREDFINLSIFYKKINDIKDLSPKEFIKLLKNEFVNLKKIVVGYDFKFGKNRSADAVFLKNIFDGEVVIVNEKKINNISVHSEKIREFLKKANIKMANLLLDRAYEIKGDLIKGQGLGKKELFSTLNLDVKNYFLPKNGVYATFTNLNNKDFKSVTFIGNRLSTDDKFSVETHIIEPFNEDKIDVKITIKFKDFIRDNKKFENLNELKFQISKDISKAQDILKKDELWKMKFLNNQF
;
A
#
# COMPACT_ATOMS: atom_id res chain seq x y z
N MET A 1 -9.08 -11.81 19.01
CA MET A 1 -7.90 -12.70 19.02
C MET A 1 -7.36 -12.82 20.44
N ASP A 2 -6.97 -14.01 20.84
CA ASP A 2 -6.52 -14.31 22.21
C ASP A 2 -5.03 -13.94 22.36
N LYS A 3 -4.76 -12.85 23.08
CA LYS A 3 -3.40 -12.35 23.32
C LYS A 3 -2.54 -13.32 24.16
N SER A 4 -3.17 -14.21 24.94
CA SER A 4 -2.45 -15.18 25.75
C SER A 4 -1.71 -16.24 24.93
N LYS A 5 -2.11 -16.46 23.67
CA LYS A 5 -1.46 -17.41 22.76
C LYS A 5 -0.21 -16.85 22.07
N ILE A 6 0.02 -15.54 22.17
CA ILE A 6 1.11 -14.86 21.46
C ILE A 6 2.41 -15.02 22.25
N LYS A 7 3.37 -15.73 21.66
CA LYS A 7 4.72 -15.93 22.22
C LYS A 7 5.78 -15.06 21.58
N SER A 8 5.56 -14.61 20.33
CA SER A 8 6.45 -13.72 19.61
C SER A 8 5.67 -12.52 19.03
N LEU A 9 6.24 -11.31 19.06
CA LEU A 9 5.57 -10.09 18.67
C LEU A 9 6.48 -9.20 17.83
N ALA A 10 6.12 -8.97 16.57
CA ALA A 10 6.74 -7.93 15.76
C ALA A 10 6.12 -6.58 16.10
N ILE A 11 6.93 -5.54 16.34
CA ILE A 11 6.45 -4.21 16.74
C ILE A 11 6.91 -3.16 15.73
N GLY A 12 5.98 -2.33 15.25
CA GLY A 12 6.28 -1.25 14.31
C GLY A 12 5.05 -0.55 13.77
N HIS A 13 5.24 0.41 12.87
CA HIS A 13 4.14 1.08 12.17
C HIS A 13 3.56 0.21 11.04
N PHE A 14 4.38 -0.59 10.43
CA PHE A 14 4.02 -1.54 9.36
C PHE A 14 3.15 -0.92 8.27
N ASP A 15 3.50 0.30 7.85
CA ASP A 15 2.83 0.95 6.74
C ASP A 15 3.52 0.58 5.42
N GLY A 16 2.72 0.13 4.45
CA GLY A 16 3.20 -0.37 3.17
C GLY A 16 3.44 -1.88 3.13
N ILE A 17 3.65 -2.57 4.25
CA ILE A 17 3.97 -4.03 4.31
C ILE A 17 5.01 -4.41 3.24
N HIS A 18 6.12 -3.67 3.24
CA HIS A 18 7.23 -3.83 2.30
C HIS A 18 8.17 -4.97 2.71
N LEU A 19 9.15 -5.28 1.88
CA LEU A 19 10.12 -6.37 2.10
C LEU A 19 10.83 -6.30 3.46
N GLY A 20 11.14 -5.09 3.96
CA GLY A 20 11.68 -4.92 5.30
C GLY A 20 10.72 -5.42 6.40
N HIS A 21 9.43 -5.13 6.29
CA HIS A 21 8.42 -5.62 7.23
C HIS A 21 8.23 -7.14 7.13
N LYS A 22 8.20 -7.69 5.90
CA LYS A 22 8.12 -9.15 5.69
C LYS A 22 9.28 -9.88 6.37
N ALA A 23 10.49 -9.29 6.36
CA ALA A 23 11.64 -9.84 7.07
C ALA A 23 11.45 -9.87 8.60
N LEU A 24 10.73 -8.89 9.20
CA LEU A 24 10.40 -8.97 10.62
C LEU A 24 9.39 -10.11 10.88
N PHE A 25 8.36 -10.23 10.03
CA PHE A 25 7.31 -11.23 10.20
C PHE A 25 7.82 -12.65 10.11
N SER A 26 8.87 -12.93 9.32
CA SER A 26 9.47 -14.27 9.20
C SER A 26 10.09 -14.77 10.50
N HIS A 27 10.38 -13.88 11.47
CA HIS A 27 10.86 -14.24 12.81
C HIS A 27 9.73 -14.45 13.84
N CYS A 28 8.45 -14.26 13.45
CA CYS A 28 7.28 -14.35 14.33
C CYS A 28 6.44 -15.60 14.05
N LEU A 29 7.06 -16.77 13.97
CA LEU A 29 6.35 -18.04 13.87
C LEU A 29 5.45 -18.20 15.12
N ASP A 30 4.17 -18.55 14.91
CA ASP A 30 3.13 -18.64 15.98
C ASP A 30 3.00 -17.35 16.81
N GLY A 31 3.17 -16.20 16.16
CA GLY A 31 3.19 -14.90 16.81
C GLY A 31 2.15 -13.92 16.30
N GLY A 32 2.36 -12.68 16.68
CA GLY A 32 1.52 -11.54 16.29
C GLY A 32 2.32 -10.34 15.83
N VAL A 33 1.59 -9.36 15.36
CA VAL A 33 2.09 -8.06 14.93
C VAL A 33 1.41 -6.98 15.75
N LEU A 34 2.18 -6.18 16.46
CA LEU A 34 1.70 -4.98 17.14
C LEU A 34 1.94 -3.76 16.24
N VAL A 35 0.86 -3.26 15.67
CA VAL A 35 0.87 -2.05 14.85
C VAL A 35 0.73 -0.83 15.74
N ILE A 36 1.74 0.05 15.71
CA ILE A 36 1.66 1.37 16.33
C ILE A 36 1.05 2.32 15.30
N GLU A 37 -0.17 2.76 15.53
CA GLU A 37 -0.87 3.66 14.62
C GLU A 37 -0.56 5.12 14.93
N ASN A 38 -0.32 5.88 13.87
CA ASN A 38 -0.27 7.33 13.86
C ASN A 38 -1.37 7.87 12.93
N ASP A 39 -1.66 9.14 13.00
CA ASP A 39 -2.58 9.80 12.07
C ASP A 39 -1.96 9.97 10.68
N GLY A 40 -2.81 10.32 9.70
CA GLY A 40 -2.42 10.63 8.33
C GLY A 40 -2.62 9.49 7.32
N LEU A 41 -2.32 9.79 6.07
CA LEU A 41 -2.50 8.88 4.94
C LEU A 41 -1.54 7.70 5.00
N LYS A 42 -2.06 6.51 4.67
CA LYS A 42 -1.32 5.25 4.73
C LYS A 42 -1.02 4.69 3.33
N LEU A 43 0.11 4.01 3.20
CA LEU A 43 0.37 3.17 2.03
C LEU A 43 -0.53 1.93 2.04
N THR A 44 -0.85 1.41 3.23
CA THR A 44 -1.67 0.21 3.41
C THR A 44 -2.59 0.39 4.61
N PRO A 45 -3.74 1.07 4.46
CA PRO A 45 -4.71 1.26 5.55
C PRO A 45 -5.23 -0.07 6.12
N LYS A 46 -5.49 -1.07 5.25
CA LYS A 46 -5.94 -2.42 5.61
C LYS A 46 -4.77 -3.39 5.59
N ARG A 47 -4.07 -3.52 6.70
CA ARG A 47 -2.89 -4.39 6.83
C ARG A 47 -3.25 -5.87 6.83
N GLU A 48 -4.48 -6.19 7.25
CA GLU A 48 -5.04 -7.53 7.29
C GLU A 48 -5.03 -8.23 5.92
N ASP A 49 -5.10 -7.46 4.84
CA ASP A 49 -5.06 -7.99 3.48
C ASP A 49 -3.67 -8.56 3.10
N PHE A 50 -2.62 -8.27 3.91
CA PHE A 50 -1.22 -8.59 3.58
C PHE A 50 -0.45 -9.29 4.71
N ILE A 51 -1.04 -9.45 5.88
CA ILE A 51 -0.41 -10.06 7.05
C ILE A 51 -1.23 -11.27 7.49
N ASN A 52 -0.60 -12.44 7.46
CA ASN A 52 -1.24 -13.71 7.88
C ASN A 52 -1.07 -13.99 9.39
N LEU A 53 -0.45 -13.07 10.14
CA LEU A 53 -0.30 -13.17 11.59
C LEU A 53 -1.45 -12.45 12.31
N SER A 54 -1.64 -12.75 13.57
CA SER A 54 -2.57 -12.01 14.43
C SER A 54 -2.14 -10.55 14.55
N ILE A 55 -3.01 -9.60 14.22
CA ILE A 55 -2.69 -8.18 14.27
C ILE A 55 -3.36 -7.54 15.48
N PHE A 56 -2.59 -6.74 16.21
CA PHE A 56 -3.01 -5.94 17.34
C PHE A 56 -2.67 -4.48 17.08
N TYR A 57 -3.51 -3.56 17.50
CA TYR A 57 -3.34 -2.13 17.26
C TYR A 57 -3.18 -1.37 18.56
N LYS A 58 -2.27 -0.38 18.57
CA LYS A 58 -2.16 0.66 19.60
C LYS A 58 -1.98 2.02 18.94
N LYS A 59 -2.73 3.00 19.39
CA LYS A 59 -2.51 4.39 18.95
C LYS A 59 -1.24 4.93 19.57
N ILE A 60 -0.46 5.67 18.80
CA ILE A 60 0.75 6.31 19.32
C ILE A 60 0.47 7.19 20.54
N ASN A 61 -0.67 7.86 20.56
CA ASN A 61 -1.09 8.73 21.67
C ASN A 61 -1.27 7.97 23.00
N ASP A 62 -1.57 6.69 22.97
CA ASP A 62 -1.77 5.87 24.18
C ASP A 62 -0.43 5.43 24.82
N ILE A 63 0.67 5.52 24.06
CA ILE A 63 1.97 4.99 24.49
C ILE A 63 3.15 5.98 24.40
N LYS A 64 2.97 7.13 23.76
CA LYS A 64 4.06 8.11 23.50
C LYS A 64 4.72 8.68 24.74
N ASP A 65 3.97 8.72 25.86
CA ASP A 65 4.44 9.28 27.14
C ASP A 65 4.98 8.21 28.12
N LEU A 66 4.87 6.93 27.76
CA LEU A 66 5.40 5.84 28.56
C LEU A 66 6.94 5.83 28.56
N SER A 67 7.55 5.63 29.71
CA SER A 67 8.98 5.29 29.77
C SER A 67 9.25 3.93 29.10
N PRO A 68 10.48 3.62 28.72
CA PRO A 68 10.83 2.33 28.14
C PRO A 68 10.42 1.13 29.02
N LYS A 69 10.58 1.23 30.33
CA LYS A 69 10.19 0.17 31.28
C LYS A 69 8.66 0.01 31.37
N GLU A 70 7.91 1.11 31.38
CA GLU A 70 6.45 1.07 31.38
C GLU A 70 5.90 0.46 30.08
N PHE A 71 6.51 0.78 28.94
CA PHE A 71 6.13 0.16 27.67
C PHE A 71 6.33 -1.37 27.70
N ILE A 72 7.44 -1.87 28.22
CA ILE A 72 7.66 -3.32 28.36
C ILE A 72 6.68 -3.95 29.34
N LYS A 73 6.41 -3.29 30.48
CA LYS A 73 5.38 -3.75 31.45
C LYS A 73 4.01 -3.84 30.80
N LEU A 74 3.64 -2.85 29.98
CA LEU A 74 2.38 -2.86 29.21
C LEU A 74 2.32 -4.08 28.28
N LEU A 75 3.38 -4.35 27.50
CA LEU A 75 3.42 -5.50 26.59
C LEU A 75 3.28 -6.84 27.35
N LYS A 76 3.99 -7.01 28.49
CA LYS A 76 3.91 -8.23 29.30
C LYS A 76 2.53 -8.42 29.92
N ASN A 77 1.88 -7.36 30.36
CA ASN A 77 0.53 -7.43 30.92
C ASN A 77 -0.49 -7.83 29.86
N GLU A 78 -0.33 -7.35 28.62
CA GLU A 78 -1.26 -7.65 27.52
C GLU A 78 -0.97 -9.02 26.87
N PHE A 79 0.29 -9.40 26.79
CA PHE A 79 0.75 -10.64 26.15
C PHE A 79 1.47 -11.49 27.20
N VAL A 80 0.71 -12.11 28.08
CA VAL A 80 1.23 -12.80 29.29
C VAL A 80 2.24 -13.92 29.01
N ASN A 81 2.22 -14.50 27.82
CA ASN A 81 3.16 -15.54 27.38
C ASN A 81 4.23 -15.03 26.39
N LEU A 82 4.40 -13.71 26.29
CA LEU A 82 5.39 -13.11 25.39
C LEU A 82 6.82 -13.49 25.79
N LYS A 83 7.52 -14.17 24.88
CA LYS A 83 8.91 -14.63 25.05
C LYS A 83 9.88 -14.01 24.05
N LYS A 84 9.35 -13.47 22.93
CA LYS A 84 10.16 -12.92 21.87
C LYS A 84 9.59 -11.59 21.35
N ILE A 85 10.42 -10.59 21.17
CA ILE A 85 10.10 -9.34 20.49
C ILE A 85 10.97 -9.23 19.25
N VAL A 86 10.36 -8.85 18.12
CA VAL A 86 11.03 -8.64 16.83
C VAL A 86 10.87 -7.19 16.41
N VAL A 87 11.99 -6.50 16.20
CA VAL A 87 11.99 -5.08 15.80
C VAL A 87 13.01 -4.81 14.70
N GLY A 88 12.83 -3.73 13.96
CA GLY A 88 13.85 -3.25 13.02
C GLY A 88 15.04 -2.61 13.74
N TYR A 89 16.17 -2.52 13.04
CA TYR A 89 17.41 -1.90 13.54
C TYR A 89 17.21 -0.42 13.94
N ASP A 90 16.26 0.26 13.33
CA ASP A 90 15.92 1.68 13.54
C ASP A 90 14.79 1.90 14.57
N PHE A 91 14.36 0.83 15.23
CA PHE A 91 13.29 0.88 16.21
C PHE A 91 13.64 1.76 17.39
N LYS A 92 12.75 2.70 17.69
CA LYS A 92 12.86 3.59 18.86
C LYS A 92 11.51 3.62 19.59
N PHE A 93 11.56 3.61 20.91
CA PHE A 93 10.40 3.61 21.79
C PHE A 93 10.64 4.40 23.07
N GLY A 94 9.61 4.43 23.93
CA GLY A 94 9.64 5.23 25.15
C GLY A 94 9.43 6.73 24.87
N LYS A 95 9.15 7.48 25.93
CA LYS A 95 8.90 8.92 25.87
C LYS A 95 10.04 9.62 25.13
N ASN A 96 9.69 10.46 24.14
CA ASN A 96 10.64 11.16 23.26
C ASN A 96 11.59 10.23 22.49
N ARG A 97 11.19 8.97 22.24
CA ARG A 97 12.03 7.96 21.57
C ARG A 97 13.37 7.72 22.28
N SER A 98 13.35 7.74 23.61
CA SER A 98 14.53 7.71 24.48
C SER A 98 15.27 6.36 24.53
N ALA A 99 14.69 5.30 23.95
CA ALA A 99 15.29 3.97 23.88
C ALA A 99 15.26 3.43 22.45
N ASP A 100 16.23 2.59 22.13
CA ASP A 100 16.39 1.92 20.85
C ASP A 100 16.27 0.39 20.96
N ALA A 101 16.51 -0.30 19.85
CA ALA A 101 16.45 -1.76 19.79
C ALA A 101 17.51 -2.45 20.67
N VAL A 102 18.68 -1.83 20.85
CA VAL A 102 19.75 -2.37 21.73
C VAL A 102 19.34 -2.23 23.19
N PHE A 103 18.82 -1.07 23.57
CA PHE A 103 18.29 -0.86 24.92
C PHE A 103 17.14 -1.84 25.23
N LEU A 104 16.25 -2.09 24.25
CA LEU A 104 15.17 -3.09 24.38
C LEU A 104 15.72 -4.46 24.75
N LYS A 105 16.80 -4.90 24.10
CA LYS A 105 17.46 -6.19 24.36
C LYS A 105 18.00 -6.29 25.79
N ASN A 106 18.38 -5.17 26.41
CA ASN A 106 18.93 -5.15 27.77
C ASN A 106 17.84 -5.17 28.86
N ILE A 107 16.60 -4.73 28.54
CA ILE A 107 15.53 -4.60 29.56
C ILE A 107 14.40 -5.64 29.41
N PHE A 108 14.31 -6.30 28.27
CA PHE A 108 13.33 -7.39 28.07
C PHE A 108 13.96 -8.71 28.52
N ASP A 109 13.24 -9.47 29.35
CA ASP A 109 13.71 -10.74 29.93
C ASP A 109 13.51 -11.96 29.01
N GLY A 110 13.17 -11.72 27.73
CA GLY A 110 13.03 -12.73 26.68
C GLY A 110 14.00 -12.49 25.53
N GLU A 111 13.74 -13.16 24.43
CA GLU A 111 14.52 -12.99 23.19
C GLU A 111 14.14 -11.68 22.46
N VAL A 112 15.14 -10.88 22.08
CA VAL A 112 14.94 -9.73 21.18
C VAL A 112 15.69 -9.98 19.87
N VAL A 113 14.96 -10.06 18.76
CA VAL A 113 15.51 -10.15 17.42
C VAL A 113 15.50 -8.76 16.79
N ILE A 114 16.69 -8.27 16.45
CA ILE A 114 16.88 -7.00 15.75
C ILE A 114 17.13 -7.33 14.28
N VAL A 115 16.18 -6.99 13.40
CA VAL A 115 16.28 -7.27 11.97
C VAL A 115 17.04 -6.13 11.29
N ASN A 116 18.08 -6.49 10.56
CA ASN A 116 18.93 -5.55 9.85
C ASN A 116 18.18 -4.86 8.69
N GLU A 117 18.72 -3.73 8.26
CA GLU A 117 18.25 -2.98 7.12
C GLU A 117 18.16 -3.88 5.86
N LYS A 118 16.99 -3.89 5.21
CA LYS A 118 16.82 -4.52 3.91
C LYS A 118 17.13 -3.50 2.81
N LYS A 119 18.01 -3.87 1.86
CA LYS A 119 18.32 -3.06 0.68
C LYS A 119 18.02 -3.81 -0.61
N ILE A 120 17.57 -3.09 -1.62
CA ILE A 120 17.41 -3.56 -3.00
C ILE A 120 18.12 -2.57 -3.90
N ASN A 121 19.07 -3.03 -4.71
CA ASN A 121 19.89 -2.17 -5.57
C ASN A 121 20.51 -0.99 -4.81
N ASN A 122 21.04 -1.23 -3.61
CA ASN A 122 21.59 -0.23 -2.68
C ASN A 122 20.58 0.80 -2.14
N ILE A 123 19.28 0.60 -2.37
CA ILE A 123 18.22 1.46 -1.86
C ILE A 123 17.60 0.81 -0.62
N SER A 124 17.57 1.55 0.48
CA SER A 124 16.93 1.14 1.73
C SER A 124 15.43 0.96 1.57
N VAL A 125 14.90 -0.16 2.04
CA VAL A 125 13.48 -0.49 1.94
C VAL A 125 12.73 0.09 3.14
N HIS A 126 12.16 1.29 2.97
CA HIS A 126 11.39 2.03 3.98
C HIS A 126 10.11 2.60 3.40
N SER A 127 9.08 2.76 4.24
CA SER A 127 7.80 3.36 3.85
C SER A 127 7.98 4.77 3.28
N GLU A 128 8.88 5.59 3.85
CA GLU A 128 9.14 6.94 3.36
C GLU A 128 9.77 6.92 1.96
N LYS A 129 10.66 5.98 1.67
CA LYS A 129 11.25 5.83 0.33
C LYS A 129 10.22 5.42 -0.71
N ILE A 130 9.28 4.55 -0.32
CA ILE A 130 8.15 4.18 -1.17
C ILE A 130 7.27 5.40 -1.47
N ARG A 131 6.97 6.23 -0.46
CA ARG A 131 6.23 7.49 -0.67
C ARG A 131 6.96 8.44 -1.61
N GLU A 132 8.28 8.56 -1.46
CA GLU A 132 9.10 9.37 -2.38
C GLU A 132 8.97 8.91 -3.83
N PHE A 133 9.04 7.60 -4.08
CA PHE A 133 8.86 7.05 -5.43
C PHE A 133 7.43 7.27 -5.96
N LEU A 134 6.41 7.10 -5.15
CA LEU A 134 5.03 7.39 -5.54
C LEU A 134 4.81 8.87 -5.86
N LYS A 135 5.36 9.79 -5.07
CA LYS A 135 5.34 11.25 -5.33
C LYS A 135 6.02 11.62 -6.66
N LYS A 136 7.03 10.85 -7.08
CA LYS A 136 7.75 11.02 -8.34
C LYS A 136 7.17 10.19 -9.49
N ALA A 137 6.03 9.56 -9.30
CA ALA A 137 5.42 8.63 -10.25
C ALA A 137 6.32 7.45 -10.66
N ASN A 138 7.36 7.12 -9.88
CA ASN A 138 8.21 5.96 -10.11
C ASN A 138 7.56 4.70 -9.52
N ILE A 139 6.49 4.25 -10.17
CA ILE A 139 5.67 3.13 -9.71
C ILE A 139 6.47 1.83 -9.67
N LYS A 140 7.35 1.60 -10.65
CA LYS A 140 8.17 0.38 -10.70
C LYS A 140 9.06 0.22 -9.47
N MET A 141 9.71 1.31 -9.04
CA MET A 141 10.55 1.26 -7.84
C MET A 141 9.72 1.10 -6.57
N ALA A 142 8.58 1.79 -6.46
CA ALA A 142 7.67 1.59 -5.35
C ALA A 142 7.21 0.12 -5.26
N ASN A 143 6.79 -0.48 -6.38
CA ASN A 143 6.37 -1.88 -6.46
C ASN A 143 7.50 -2.85 -6.11
N LEU A 144 8.72 -2.57 -6.56
CA LEU A 144 9.90 -3.38 -6.24
C LEU A 144 10.18 -3.44 -4.73
N LEU A 145 10.11 -2.28 -4.04
CA LEU A 145 10.29 -2.22 -2.59
C LEU A 145 9.14 -2.87 -1.81
N LEU A 146 7.91 -2.78 -2.34
CA LEU A 146 6.72 -3.40 -1.78
C LEU A 146 6.67 -4.91 -2.02
N ASP A 147 7.39 -5.41 -3.04
CA ASP A 147 7.28 -6.79 -3.54
C ASP A 147 5.85 -7.14 -3.99
N ARG A 148 5.15 -6.15 -4.50
CA ARG A 148 3.83 -6.23 -5.12
C ARG A 148 3.48 -4.93 -5.82
N ALA A 149 2.42 -4.95 -6.63
CA ALA A 149 1.85 -3.70 -7.13
C ALA A 149 1.36 -2.83 -5.95
N TYR A 150 1.67 -1.54 -5.98
CA TYR A 150 1.00 -0.58 -5.11
C TYR A 150 -0.48 -0.56 -5.46
N GLU A 151 -1.33 -0.63 -4.45
CA GLU A 151 -2.77 -0.66 -4.66
C GLU A 151 -3.51 0.29 -3.74
N ILE A 152 -4.63 0.81 -4.25
CA ILE A 152 -5.60 1.58 -3.49
C ILE A 152 -6.97 0.91 -3.60
N LYS A 153 -7.79 1.05 -2.57
CA LYS A 153 -9.18 0.59 -2.55
C LYS A 153 -10.10 1.78 -2.34
N GLY A 154 -11.15 1.84 -3.13
CA GLY A 154 -12.16 2.89 -3.03
C GLY A 154 -13.57 2.34 -3.17
N ASP A 155 -14.51 3.10 -2.66
CA ASP A 155 -15.94 2.84 -2.87
C ASP A 155 -16.36 3.44 -4.21
N LEU A 156 -17.15 2.68 -4.99
CA LEU A 156 -17.70 3.16 -6.24
C LEU A 156 -18.67 4.32 -5.97
N ILE A 157 -18.47 5.45 -6.63
CA ILE A 157 -19.32 6.61 -6.55
C ILE A 157 -19.86 7.01 -7.93
N LYS A 158 -20.97 7.75 -7.94
CA LYS A 158 -21.53 8.29 -9.18
C LYS A 158 -20.61 9.37 -9.75
N GLY A 159 -20.16 9.17 -11.01
CA GLY A 159 -19.40 10.15 -11.77
C GLY A 159 -20.28 11.18 -12.47
N GLN A 160 -19.66 12.05 -13.28
CA GLN A 160 -20.38 13.06 -14.08
C GLN A 160 -21.27 12.47 -15.18
N GLY A 161 -21.05 11.21 -15.58
CA GLY A 161 -21.81 10.56 -16.65
C GLY A 161 -21.40 10.96 -18.07
N LEU A 162 -20.42 11.85 -18.23
CA LEU A 162 -19.91 12.30 -19.55
C LEU A 162 -19.27 11.14 -20.34
N GLY A 163 -18.66 10.20 -19.64
CA GLY A 163 -18.01 9.04 -20.26
C GLY A 163 -18.95 8.15 -21.08
N LYS A 164 -20.19 7.94 -20.63
CA LYS A 164 -21.17 7.12 -21.35
C LYS A 164 -21.70 7.77 -22.63
N LYS A 165 -21.65 9.11 -22.74
CA LYS A 165 -22.25 9.84 -23.86
C LYS A 165 -21.23 10.32 -24.89
N GLU A 166 -20.07 10.79 -24.44
CA GLU A 166 -19.15 11.57 -25.29
C GLU A 166 -17.69 11.07 -25.25
N LEU A 167 -17.29 10.38 -24.16
CA LEU A 167 -15.92 9.93 -23.95
C LEU A 167 -15.85 8.39 -23.75
N PHE A 168 -15.03 7.96 -22.81
CA PHE A 168 -14.90 6.56 -22.40
C PHE A 168 -15.56 6.36 -21.04
N SER A 169 -16.33 5.29 -20.86
CA SER A 169 -16.97 4.97 -19.59
C SER A 169 -15.90 4.78 -18.51
N THR A 170 -16.04 5.46 -17.37
CA THR A 170 -15.12 5.37 -16.23
C THR A 170 -15.87 5.03 -14.95
N LEU A 171 -15.23 4.26 -14.10
CA LEU A 171 -15.63 4.02 -12.71
C LEU A 171 -14.96 5.10 -11.85
N ASN A 172 -15.76 5.81 -11.06
CA ASN A 172 -15.27 6.86 -10.15
C ASN A 172 -15.18 6.30 -8.74
N LEU A 173 -14.08 6.57 -8.04
CA LEU A 173 -13.81 6.02 -6.73
C LEU A 173 -13.65 7.10 -5.66
N ASP A 174 -14.34 6.92 -4.53
CA ASP A 174 -14.02 7.61 -3.28
C ASP A 174 -12.93 6.82 -2.55
N VAL A 175 -11.71 7.36 -2.58
CA VAL A 175 -10.53 6.74 -1.99
C VAL A 175 -10.16 7.47 -0.70
N LYS A 176 -10.32 6.79 0.43
CA LYS A 176 -10.06 7.36 1.77
C LYS A 176 -8.81 6.75 2.40
N ASN A 177 -8.07 7.59 3.14
CA ASN A 177 -6.93 7.17 3.97
C ASN A 177 -5.72 6.60 3.22
N TYR A 178 -5.74 6.52 1.88
CA TYR A 178 -4.59 6.09 1.09
C TYR A 178 -3.68 7.25 0.73
N PHE A 179 -2.38 6.99 0.78
CA PHE A 179 -1.37 7.86 0.18
C PHE A 179 -1.42 7.70 -1.33
N LEU A 180 -1.96 8.67 -2.04
CA LEU A 180 -2.07 8.61 -3.50
C LEU A 180 -0.71 8.89 -4.17
N PRO A 181 -0.40 8.25 -5.31
CA PRO A 181 0.75 8.62 -6.13
C PRO A 181 0.55 10.02 -6.74
N LYS A 182 1.59 10.55 -7.41
CA LYS A 182 1.54 11.83 -8.15
C LYS A 182 0.29 11.90 -9.03
N ASN A 183 -0.31 13.08 -9.15
CA ASN A 183 -1.41 13.30 -10.08
C ASN A 183 -0.97 12.99 -11.52
N GLY A 184 -1.84 12.29 -12.26
CA GLY A 184 -1.55 11.88 -13.64
C GLY A 184 -2.36 10.66 -14.09
N VAL A 185 -1.90 10.07 -15.18
CA VAL A 185 -2.53 8.88 -15.80
C VAL A 185 -1.61 7.68 -15.68
N TYR A 186 -2.19 6.53 -15.36
CA TYR A 186 -1.48 5.29 -15.02
C TYR A 186 -2.01 4.09 -15.79
N ALA A 187 -1.11 3.18 -16.17
CA ALA A 187 -1.45 1.81 -16.54
C ALA A 187 -1.70 1.00 -15.25
N THR A 188 -2.88 0.41 -15.16
CA THR A 188 -3.33 -0.26 -13.94
C THR A 188 -4.04 -1.57 -14.24
N PHE A 189 -4.18 -2.41 -13.23
CA PHE A 189 -5.24 -3.42 -13.19
C PHE A 189 -6.30 -2.96 -12.20
N THR A 190 -7.57 -3.07 -12.60
CA THR A 190 -8.71 -2.83 -11.72
C THR A 190 -9.33 -4.17 -11.36
N ASN A 191 -9.38 -4.47 -10.06
CA ASN A 191 -10.01 -5.68 -9.55
C ASN A 191 -11.50 -5.41 -9.32
N LEU A 192 -12.32 -6.18 -10.02
CA LEU A 192 -13.77 -6.23 -9.88
C LEU A 192 -14.18 -7.68 -9.61
N ASN A 193 -14.93 -7.92 -8.56
CA ASN A 193 -15.45 -9.26 -8.22
C ASN A 193 -14.33 -10.33 -8.23
N ASN A 194 -13.18 -10.01 -7.62
CA ASN A 194 -11.99 -10.87 -7.55
C ASN A 194 -11.31 -11.19 -8.90
N LYS A 195 -11.65 -10.46 -9.98
CA LYS A 195 -11.01 -10.57 -11.28
C LYS A 195 -10.28 -9.27 -11.63
N ASP A 196 -9.03 -9.38 -12.06
CA ASP A 196 -8.22 -8.25 -12.51
C ASP A 196 -8.49 -7.95 -13.99
N PHE A 197 -8.83 -6.72 -14.32
CA PHE A 197 -9.03 -6.20 -15.67
C PHE A 197 -7.99 -5.14 -16.00
N LYS A 198 -7.46 -5.16 -17.24
CA LYS A 198 -6.59 -4.07 -17.73
C LYS A 198 -7.35 -2.76 -17.74
N SER A 199 -6.68 -1.71 -17.26
CA SER A 199 -7.34 -0.40 -17.10
C SER A 199 -6.37 0.76 -17.24
N VAL A 200 -6.92 1.94 -17.44
CA VAL A 200 -6.26 3.24 -17.35
C VAL A 200 -6.87 4.00 -16.19
N THR A 201 -6.05 4.45 -15.26
CA THR A 201 -6.51 5.21 -14.09
C THR A 201 -5.99 6.64 -14.14
N PHE A 202 -6.88 7.59 -13.94
CA PHE A 202 -6.58 8.99 -13.72
C PHE A 202 -6.67 9.34 -12.24
N ILE A 203 -5.72 10.13 -11.76
CA ILE A 203 -5.71 10.74 -10.43
C ILE A 203 -5.42 12.22 -10.58
N GLY A 204 -6.27 13.08 -10.08
CA GLY A 204 -6.04 14.52 -10.10
C GLY A 204 -7.28 15.37 -10.31
N ASN A 205 -7.08 16.66 -10.50
CA ASN A 205 -8.17 17.58 -10.84
C ASN A 205 -8.55 17.44 -12.32
N ARG A 206 -9.83 17.40 -12.62
CA ARG A 206 -10.40 17.32 -13.98
C ARG A 206 -10.32 18.68 -14.68
N LEU A 207 -9.11 19.15 -15.00
CA LEU A 207 -8.80 20.48 -15.51
C LEU A 207 -9.58 20.90 -16.76
N SER A 208 -10.10 19.92 -17.55
CA SER A 208 -10.86 20.17 -18.78
C SER A 208 -12.35 20.18 -18.60
N THR A 209 -12.86 19.98 -17.36
CA THR A 209 -14.30 19.94 -17.05
C THR A 209 -14.63 20.83 -15.86
N ASP A 210 -14.74 20.26 -14.65
CA ASP A 210 -15.21 20.97 -13.43
C ASP A 210 -14.12 21.27 -12.41
N ASP A 211 -12.86 20.97 -12.74
CA ASP A 211 -11.66 21.16 -11.90
C ASP A 211 -11.74 20.46 -10.52
N LYS A 212 -12.64 19.49 -10.35
CA LYS A 212 -12.71 18.71 -9.11
C LYS A 212 -11.72 17.56 -9.12
N PHE A 213 -11.16 17.25 -7.95
CA PHE A 213 -10.30 16.10 -7.77
C PHE A 213 -11.10 14.81 -7.94
N SER A 214 -10.52 13.85 -8.66
CA SER A 214 -11.12 12.53 -8.87
C SER A 214 -10.07 11.44 -8.95
N VAL A 215 -10.51 10.22 -8.66
CA VAL A 215 -9.84 8.98 -9.01
C VAL A 215 -10.78 8.21 -9.92
N GLU A 216 -10.41 8.09 -11.18
CA GLU A 216 -11.25 7.50 -12.23
C GLU A 216 -10.49 6.39 -12.94
N THR A 217 -11.15 5.26 -13.16
CA THR A 217 -10.56 4.15 -13.90
C THR A 217 -11.44 3.73 -15.06
N HIS A 218 -10.83 3.61 -16.24
CA HIS A 218 -11.44 3.07 -17.46
C HIS A 218 -10.98 1.62 -17.66
N ILE A 219 -11.91 0.69 -17.72
CA ILE A 219 -11.64 -0.71 -18.00
C ILE A 219 -11.48 -0.87 -19.52
N ILE A 220 -10.35 -1.43 -19.96
CA ILE A 220 -10.01 -1.57 -21.38
C ILE A 220 -10.71 -2.79 -21.99
N GLU A 221 -10.93 -3.83 -21.20
CA GLU A 221 -11.52 -5.09 -21.61
C GLU A 221 -13.03 -5.09 -21.37
N PRO A 222 -13.83 -5.81 -22.16
CA PRO A 222 -15.27 -5.97 -21.89
C PRO A 222 -15.50 -6.59 -20.50
N PHE A 223 -16.40 -6.00 -19.73
CA PHE A 223 -16.85 -6.53 -18.43
C PHE A 223 -18.35 -6.29 -18.25
N ASN A 224 -18.98 -7.05 -17.35
CA ASN A 224 -20.39 -6.88 -17.05
C ASN A 224 -20.57 -5.75 -16.01
N GLU A 225 -21.20 -4.65 -16.42
CA GLU A 225 -21.47 -3.48 -15.57
C GLU A 225 -22.61 -3.72 -14.56
N ASP A 226 -23.47 -4.73 -14.76
CA ASP A 226 -24.67 -4.94 -13.92
C ASP A 226 -24.34 -5.52 -12.53
N LYS A 227 -23.13 -6.04 -12.36
CA LYS A 227 -22.68 -6.69 -11.12
C LYS A 227 -21.28 -6.21 -10.74
N ILE A 228 -21.17 -4.96 -10.31
CA ILE A 228 -19.91 -4.40 -9.83
C ILE A 228 -19.97 -4.34 -8.31
N ASP A 229 -18.93 -4.85 -7.65
CA ASP A 229 -18.74 -4.69 -6.22
C ASP A 229 -18.70 -3.21 -5.83
N VAL A 230 -19.22 -2.88 -4.66
CA VAL A 230 -19.16 -1.52 -4.11
C VAL A 230 -17.71 -1.09 -3.88
N LYS A 231 -16.81 -2.06 -3.60
CA LYS A 231 -15.38 -1.80 -3.34
C LYS A 231 -14.51 -2.29 -4.49
N ILE A 232 -13.75 -1.37 -5.04
CA ILE A 232 -12.88 -1.59 -6.19
C ILE A 232 -11.43 -1.43 -5.74
N THR A 233 -10.55 -2.32 -6.21
CA THR A 233 -9.11 -2.21 -6.00
C THR A 233 -8.41 -1.82 -7.30
N ILE A 234 -7.59 -0.77 -7.27
CA ILE A 234 -6.73 -0.34 -8.38
C ILE A 234 -5.30 -0.70 -8.05
N LYS A 235 -4.65 -1.50 -8.92
CA LYS A 235 -3.24 -1.94 -8.80
C LYS A 235 -2.39 -1.20 -9.83
N PHE A 236 -1.48 -0.35 -9.38
CA PHE A 236 -0.65 0.49 -10.25
C PHE A 236 0.52 -0.30 -10.83
N LYS A 237 0.75 -0.17 -12.15
CA LYS A 237 1.84 -0.85 -12.86
C LYS A 237 2.88 0.12 -13.40
N ASP A 238 2.46 1.20 -14.03
CA ASP A 238 3.38 2.22 -14.54
C ASP A 238 2.69 3.57 -14.71
N PHE A 239 3.49 4.63 -14.79
CA PHE A 239 3.05 5.99 -15.07
C PHE A 239 2.99 6.23 -16.58
N ILE A 240 1.93 6.85 -17.08
CA ILE A 240 1.75 7.15 -18.49
C ILE A 240 2.12 8.59 -18.80
N ARG A 241 1.51 9.54 -18.07
CA ARG A 241 1.75 10.99 -18.28
C ARG A 241 1.23 11.83 -17.11
N ASP A 242 1.69 13.05 -17.05
CA ASP A 242 1.16 14.09 -16.16
C ASP A 242 -0.27 14.49 -16.55
N ASN A 243 -0.99 15.08 -15.58
CA ASN A 243 -2.27 15.72 -15.83
C ASN A 243 -2.10 16.91 -16.78
N LYS A 244 -3.05 17.11 -17.69
CA LYS A 244 -3.03 18.16 -18.70
C LYS A 244 -4.43 18.70 -18.94
N LYS A 245 -4.56 20.00 -19.14
CA LYS A 245 -5.79 20.66 -19.62
C LYS A 245 -5.88 20.52 -21.14
N PHE A 246 -7.09 20.30 -21.66
CA PHE A 246 -7.40 20.24 -23.07
C PHE A 246 -8.39 21.36 -23.41
N GLU A 247 -8.30 21.91 -24.61
CA GLU A 247 -9.12 23.02 -25.05
C GLU A 247 -10.57 22.59 -25.37
N ASN A 248 -10.73 21.33 -25.81
CA ASN A 248 -12.03 20.77 -26.13
C ASN A 248 -12.09 19.25 -25.86
N LEU A 249 -13.32 18.70 -25.88
CA LEU A 249 -13.57 17.29 -25.59
C LEU A 249 -12.99 16.34 -26.65
N ASN A 250 -12.85 16.78 -27.91
CA ASN A 250 -12.27 15.95 -28.96
C ASN A 250 -10.77 15.72 -28.73
N GLU A 251 -10.04 16.73 -28.32
CA GLU A 251 -8.62 16.59 -27.94
C GLU A 251 -8.46 15.67 -26.72
N LEU A 252 -9.33 15.83 -25.71
CA LEU A 252 -9.36 14.97 -24.54
C LEU A 252 -9.60 13.52 -24.95
N LYS A 253 -10.60 13.26 -25.80
CA LYS A 253 -10.94 11.93 -26.30
C LYS A 253 -9.78 11.28 -27.05
N PHE A 254 -9.13 12.04 -27.94
CA PHE A 254 -7.97 11.58 -28.68
C PHE A 254 -6.80 11.22 -27.75
N GLN A 255 -6.55 12.04 -26.72
CA GLN A 255 -5.50 11.74 -25.73
C GLN A 255 -5.83 10.49 -24.93
N ILE A 256 -7.08 10.30 -24.49
CA ILE A 256 -7.50 9.10 -23.77
C ILE A 256 -7.27 7.85 -24.62
N SER A 257 -7.57 7.90 -25.95
CA SER A 257 -7.29 6.78 -26.86
C SER A 257 -5.80 6.42 -26.88
N LYS A 258 -4.90 7.44 -26.90
CA LYS A 258 -3.46 7.20 -26.82
C LYS A 258 -3.03 6.61 -25.47
N ASP A 259 -3.63 7.09 -24.38
CA ASP A 259 -3.35 6.59 -23.03
C ASP A 259 -3.75 5.11 -22.92
N ILE A 260 -4.90 4.73 -23.48
CA ILE A 260 -5.40 3.33 -23.54
C ILE A 260 -4.40 2.46 -24.30
N SER A 261 -3.98 2.87 -25.52
CA SER A 261 -3.00 2.11 -26.31
C SER A 261 -1.69 1.93 -25.55
N LYS A 262 -1.18 2.98 -24.93
CA LYS A 262 0.07 2.92 -24.15
C LYS A 262 -0.08 2.02 -22.92
N ALA A 263 -1.23 2.03 -22.24
CA ALA A 263 -1.52 1.15 -21.13
C ALA A 263 -1.54 -0.33 -21.57
N GLN A 264 -2.18 -0.64 -22.70
CA GLN A 264 -2.21 -1.99 -23.27
C GLN A 264 -0.79 -2.54 -23.51
N ASP A 265 0.10 -1.73 -24.09
CA ASP A 265 1.49 -2.11 -24.34
C ASP A 265 2.26 -2.38 -23.04
N ILE A 266 2.09 -1.53 -22.02
CA ILE A 266 2.72 -1.70 -20.71
C ILE A 266 2.23 -2.98 -20.04
N LEU A 267 0.91 -3.19 -19.99
CA LEU A 267 0.28 -4.28 -19.27
C LEU A 267 0.53 -5.64 -19.95
N LYS A 268 0.57 -5.68 -21.30
CA LYS A 268 0.95 -6.87 -22.06
C LYS A 268 2.38 -7.33 -21.74
N LYS A 269 3.32 -6.39 -21.62
CA LYS A 269 4.71 -6.71 -21.23
C LYS A 269 4.80 -7.28 -19.82
N ASP A 270 4.01 -6.74 -18.86
CA ASP A 270 3.95 -7.24 -17.47
C ASP A 270 3.43 -8.69 -17.42
N GLU A 271 2.40 -9.03 -18.19
CA GLU A 271 1.87 -10.40 -18.29
C GLU A 271 2.85 -11.38 -18.89
N LEU A 272 3.53 -11.01 -19.98
CA LEU A 272 4.55 -11.84 -20.62
C LEU A 272 5.73 -12.10 -19.69
N TRP A 273 6.13 -11.13 -18.90
CA TRP A 273 7.20 -11.30 -17.91
C TRP A 273 6.81 -12.28 -16.82
N LYS A 274 5.57 -12.18 -16.29
CA LYS A 274 5.04 -13.13 -15.28
C LYS A 274 4.98 -14.56 -15.81
N MET A 275 4.49 -14.77 -17.05
CA MET A 275 4.44 -16.10 -17.66
C MET A 275 5.82 -16.73 -17.83
N LYS A 276 6.84 -15.97 -18.25
CA LYS A 276 8.22 -16.45 -18.35
C LYS A 276 8.81 -16.86 -17.01
N PHE A 277 8.47 -16.12 -15.92
CA PHE A 277 8.97 -16.43 -14.58
C PHE A 277 8.35 -17.71 -14.03
N LEU A 278 7.05 -17.92 -14.25
CA LEU A 278 6.34 -19.14 -13.83
C LEU A 278 6.86 -20.38 -14.58
N ASN A 279 7.15 -20.26 -15.88
CA ASN A 279 7.65 -21.38 -16.70
C ASN A 279 9.11 -21.75 -16.41
N ASN A 280 9.88 -20.88 -15.75
CA ASN A 280 11.28 -21.16 -15.37
C ASN A 280 11.43 -21.73 -13.94
N GLN A 281 10.33 -22.01 -13.25
CA GLN A 281 10.31 -22.62 -11.91
C GLN A 281 9.97 -24.12 -11.95
N PHE A 282 9.84 -24.73 -13.15
CA PHE A 282 9.63 -26.17 -13.35
C PHE A 282 10.78 -26.84 -14.07
#